data_fc0fe94d268fec091f1e738aa7e7f823
#
_entry.id   fc0fe94d268fec091f1e738aa7e7f823
#
_cell.length_a   1.000
_cell.length_b   1.000
_cell.length_c   1.000
_cell.angle_alpha   90.00
_cell.angle_beta   90.00
_cell.angle_gamma   90.00
#
_symmetry.space_group_name_H-M   'P 1'
#
loop_
_entity.id
_entity.type
_entity.pdbx_description
1 polymer ?
#
loop_
_entity_poly.entity_id
_entity_poly.type
_entity_poly.pdbx_seq_one_letter_code
_entity_poly.pdbx_strand_id
1 'polypeptide(L)'
;MQDKNPLSTFGPDLNEFSRDVNFLTLAKNSDFIYLRASGSGTGKLRIDNKFLEFAKECRRLGIPCGAYHFAKPSKDLDSAVIQADQFIDVLQQGFGDGDYGDLFPVLDVETPTDKSLTTTELVNWIDRFRDRFEEKTRRRLMLYTGLFFIGLYDDFKVPGKGYPLSDMPLWIAMYTRIPSNPRIPPNVGGWKRWTVWQFTDEGKLDGVGSPVDLNWGPNSIDGLMPPSAVTGLYAYISGNKIFVNWRANKEDDLNGYNVFVNDNYAGTLPRKATKIVIDKSRFYLPKGKPIKISIEAFDITGDFSKERTEYILDNNG
;
A
#
# COMPACT_ATOMS: atom_id res chain seq x y z
N MET A 1 -19.77 -2.64 -7.03
CA MET A 1 -18.37 -3.10 -7.16
C MET A 1 -18.36 -4.56 -7.57
N GLN A 2 -17.18 -5.19 -7.73
CA GLN A 2 -17.08 -6.63 -8.02
C GLN A 2 -17.51 -7.49 -6.81
N ASP A 3 -17.89 -8.74 -7.06
CA ASP A 3 -18.05 -9.76 -6.03
C ASP A 3 -16.72 -10.45 -5.74
N LYS A 4 -16.61 -11.09 -4.57
CA LYS A 4 -15.56 -12.07 -4.33
C LYS A 4 -15.70 -13.26 -5.26
N ASN A 5 -14.65 -13.97 -5.52
CA ASN A 5 -14.64 -15.18 -6.33
C ASN A 5 -13.74 -16.26 -5.70
N PRO A 6 -13.71 -17.49 -6.22
CA PRO A 6 -12.92 -18.58 -5.64
C PRO A 6 -11.41 -18.32 -5.53
N LEU A 7 -10.88 -17.35 -6.27
CA LEU A 7 -9.46 -16.97 -6.24
C LEU A 7 -9.19 -15.81 -5.29
N SER A 8 -10.23 -15.15 -4.74
CA SER A 8 -10.05 -14.03 -3.82
C SER A 8 -9.24 -14.48 -2.61
N THR A 9 -8.15 -13.77 -2.34
CA THR A 9 -7.34 -13.98 -1.13
C THR A 9 -8.16 -13.65 0.12
N PHE A 10 -7.78 -14.24 1.25
CA PHE A 10 -8.54 -14.17 2.49
C PHE A 10 -7.60 -13.94 3.68
N GLY A 11 -8.02 -13.10 4.63
CA GLY A 11 -7.25 -12.89 5.84
C GLY A 11 -7.96 -12.07 6.91
N PRO A 12 -7.52 -12.18 8.17
CA PRO A 12 -8.01 -11.37 9.27
C PRO A 12 -7.30 -10.03 9.35
N ASP A 13 -7.90 -9.09 10.07
CA ASP A 13 -7.16 -7.98 10.65
C ASP A 13 -7.19 -8.06 12.18
N LEU A 14 -6.05 -7.74 12.80
CA LEU A 14 -5.79 -7.97 14.22
C LEU A 14 -5.32 -6.69 14.90
N ASN A 15 -5.59 -6.62 16.19
CA ASN A 15 -5.17 -5.50 17.05
C ASN A 15 -4.93 -5.99 18.49
N GLU A 16 -4.65 -5.08 19.42
CA GLU A 16 -4.37 -5.38 20.82
C GLU A 16 -5.52 -6.11 21.56
N PHE A 17 -6.74 -6.10 21.01
CA PHE A 17 -7.89 -6.80 21.59
C PHE A 17 -8.06 -8.22 21.05
N SER A 18 -7.32 -8.61 20.02
CA SER A 18 -7.32 -9.97 19.48
C SER A 18 -6.77 -10.95 20.50
N ARG A 19 -7.54 -12.02 20.77
CA ARG A 19 -7.25 -13.02 21.82
C ARG A 19 -6.76 -14.32 21.19
N ASP A 20 -6.03 -15.10 21.97
CA ASP A 20 -5.65 -16.49 21.64
C ASP A 20 -5.01 -16.61 20.23
N VAL A 21 -4.14 -15.66 19.87
CA VAL A 21 -3.54 -15.60 18.53
C VAL A 21 -2.44 -16.65 18.38
N ASN A 22 -2.62 -17.56 17.42
CA ASN A 22 -1.66 -18.58 17.03
C ASN A 22 -1.26 -18.40 15.56
N PHE A 23 -0.15 -17.74 15.31
CA PHE A 23 0.31 -17.42 13.96
C PHE A 23 0.66 -18.65 13.12
N LEU A 24 1.08 -19.78 13.72
CA LEU A 24 1.31 -21.03 12.98
C LEU A 24 0.01 -21.60 12.40
N THR A 25 -1.09 -21.41 13.10
CA THR A 25 -2.42 -21.81 12.62
C THR A 25 -2.95 -20.82 11.61
N LEU A 26 -2.80 -19.51 11.86
CA LEU A 26 -3.19 -18.45 10.91
C LEU A 26 -2.46 -18.56 9.56
N ALA A 27 -1.17 -18.89 9.56
CA ALA A 27 -0.38 -19.11 8.34
C ALA A 27 -0.93 -20.22 7.42
N LYS A 28 -1.79 -21.12 7.94
CA LYS A 28 -2.41 -22.19 7.16
C LYS A 28 -3.84 -21.84 6.71
N ASN A 29 -4.44 -20.85 7.34
CA ASN A 29 -5.86 -20.53 7.18
C ASN A 29 -6.09 -19.12 6.62
N SER A 30 -5.02 -18.38 6.29
CA SER A 30 -5.10 -17.04 5.71
C SER A 30 -3.96 -16.80 4.73
N ASP A 31 -4.23 -15.99 3.71
CA ASP A 31 -3.25 -15.59 2.70
C ASP A 31 -2.49 -14.33 3.13
N PHE A 32 -3.07 -13.52 4.03
CA PHE A 32 -2.47 -12.30 4.55
C PHE A 32 -3.03 -11.95 5.93
N ILE A 33 -2.34 -11.04 6.62
CA ILE A 33 -2.79 -10.46 7.89
C ILE A 33 -2.57 -8.95 7.85
N TYR A 34 -3.58 -8.17 8.26
CA TYR A 34 -3.40 -6.76 8.60
C TYR A 34 -3.33 -6.56 10.11
N LEU A 35 -2.47 -5.62 10.56
CA LEU A 35 -2.26 -5.32 11.97
C LEU A 35 -2.52 -3.85 12.25
N ARG A 36 -3.24 -3.53 13.33
CA ARG A 36 -3.25 -2.15 13.81
C ARG A 36 -1.85 -1.79 14.33
N ALA A 37 -1.19 -0.83 13.66
CA ALA A 37 0.12 -0.36 14.10
C ALA A 37 0.00 0.74 15.13
N SER A 38 -0.88 1.71 14.88
CA SER A 38 -0.99 2.91 15.70
C SER A 38 -2.36 3.57 15.57
N GLY A 39 -2.58 4.61 16.35
CA GLY A 39 -3.80 5.38 16.38
C GLY A 39 -4.45 5.39 17.73
N SER A 40 -5.52 6.14 17.89
CA SER A 40 -6.11 6.30 19.20
C SER A 40 -7.56 6.75 19.16
N GLY A 41 -8.42 5.93 19.69
CA GLY A 41 -9.77 6.36 20.10
C GLY A 41 -9.78 7.37 21.26
N THR A 42 -8.64 7.59 21.94
CA THR A 42 -8.53 8.51 23.11
C THR A 42 -7.97 9.88 22.79
N GLY A 43 -7.61 10.13 21.53
CA GLY A 43 -7.05 11.42 21.08
C GLY A 43 -5.56 11.61 21.28
N LYS A 44 -4.88 10.62 21.86
CA LYS A 44 -3.41 10.61 21.92
C LYS A 44 -2.92 9.53 20.95
N LEU A 45 -1.96 9.90 20.13
CA LEU A 45 -1.30 8.91 19.29
C LEU A 45 -0.56 7.91 20.17
N ARG A 46 -0.74 6.64 19.89
CA ARG A 46 -0.02 5.56 20.55
C ARG A 46 0.22 4.39 19.60
N ILE A 47 1.26 3.63 19.87
CA ILE A 47 1.49 2.34 19.21
C ILE A 47 0.49 1.33 19.80
N ASP A 48 -0.06 0.47 18.94
CA ASP A 48 -0.87 -0.67 19.40
C ASP A 48 0.02 -1.63 20.21
N ASN A 49 -0.46 -2.05 21.38
CA ASN A 49 0.36 -2.81 22.34
C ASN A 49 0.83 -4.17 21.80
N LYS A 50 0.18 -4.71 20.76
CA LYS A 50 0.50 -6.00 20.13
C LYS A 50 1.22 -5.87 18.79
N PHE A 51 1.30 -4.68 18.23
CA PHE A 51 1.83 -4.50 16.87
C PHE A 51 3.23 -5.08 16.69
N LEU A 52 4.18 -4.70 17.55
CA LEU A 52 5.58 -5.12 17.39
C LEU A 52 5.75 -6.65 17.57
N GLU A 53 5.00 -7.25 18.49
CA GLU A 53 4.97 -8.69 18.71
C GLU A 53 4.42 -9.42 17.47
N PHE A 54 3.25 -8.96 16.98
CA PHE A 54 2.55 -9.58 15.85
C PHE A 54 3.31 -9.42 14.52
N ALA A 55 3.85 -8.24 14.26
CA ALA A 55 4.68 -8.00 13.08
C ALA A 55 5.91 -8.92 13.05
N LYS A 56 6.58 -9.10 14.19
CA LYS A 56 7.71 -10.03 14.32
C LYS A 56 7.31 -11.49 14.03
N GLU A 57 6.15 -11.94 14.51
CA GLU A 57 5.66 -13.29 14.25
C GLU A 57 5.28 -13.50 12.78
N CYS A 58 4.62 -12.52 12.13
CA CYS A 58 4.36 -12.56 10.70
C CYS A 58 5.67 -12.70 9.90
N ARG A 59 6.68 -11.86 10.19
CA ARG A 59 7.99 -11.93 9.55
C ARG A 59 8.67 -13.29 9.77
N ARG A 60 8.67 -13.78 10.99
CA ARG A 60 9.29 -15.08 11.34
C ARG A 60 8.70 -16.25 10.57
N LEU A 61 7.39 -16.20 10.27
CA LEU A 61 6.64 -17.26 9.59
C LEU A 61 6.47 -17.02 8.08
N GLY A 62 6.92 -15.88 7.56
CA GLY A 62 6.74 -15.51 6.17
C GLY A 62 5.27 -15.27 5.78
N ILE A 63 4.44 -14.82 6.73
CA ILE A 63 3.04 -14.47 6.46
C ILE A 63 3.04 -13.06 5.84
N PRO A 64 2.48 -12.86 4.64
CA PRO A 64 2.30 -11.53 4.07
C PRO A 64 1.54 -10.62 5.03
N CYS A 65 2.17 -9.51 5.43
CA CYS A 65 1.64 -8.67 6.50
C CYS A 65 1.68 -7.20 6.12
N GLY A 66 0.56 -6.51 6.36
CA GLY A 66 0.44 -5.05 6.30
C GLY A 66 0.01 -4.47 7.63
N ALA A 67 -0.03 -3.14 7.70
CA ALA A 67 -0.49 -2.50 8.92
C ALA A 67 -1.31 -1.24 8.65
N TYR A 68 -2.16 -0.87 9.62
CA TYR A 68 -3.03 0.29 9.52
C TYR A 68 -2.86 1.27 10.69
N HIS A 69 -3.10 2.53 10.38
CA HIS A 69 -3.19 3.62 11.35
C HIS A 69 -4.64 4.03 11.54
N PHE A 70 -5.17 3.88 12.74
CA PHE A 70 -6.50 4.38 13.10
C PHE A 70 -6.43 5.91 13.26
N ALA A 71 -6.92 6.61 12.26
CA ALA A 71 -6.79 8.05 12.12
C ALA A 71 -7.70 8.85 13.04
N LYS A 72 -7.28 10.05 13.37
CA LYS A 72 -8.09 11.06 14.03
C LYS A 72 -8.08 12.35 13.22
N PRO A 73 -8.88 12.45 12.16
CA PRO A 73 -8.98 13.66 11.36
C PRO A 73 -9.45 14.88 12.18
N SER A 74 -8.93 16.04 11.84
CA SER A 74 -9.30 17.32 12.46
C SER A 74 -9.25 18.46 11.44
N LYS A 75 -9.71 19.65 11.81
CA LYS A 75 -9.61 20.85 10.95
C LYS A 75 -8.16 21.30 10.74
N ASP A 76 -7.27 20.93 11.66
CA ASP A 76 -5.86 21.23 11.59
C ASP A 76 -5.16 20.22 10.65
N LEU A 77 -4.75 20.70 9.47
CA LEU A 77 -4.04 19.89 8.47
C LEU A 77 -2.63 19.49 8.90
N ASP A 78 -2.00 20.22 9.83
CA ASP A 78 -0.70 19.82 10.37
C ASP A 78 -0.82 18.54 11.20
N SER A 79 -2.00 18.28 11.79
CA SER A 79 -2.26 17.01 12.47
C SER A 79 -2.19 15.81 11.54
N ALA A 80 -2.53 15.96 10.25
CA ALA A 80 -2.38 14.90 9.24
C ALA A 80 -0.91 14.57 8.99
N VAL A 81 -0.07 15.60 8.87
CA VAL A 81 1.39 15.44 8.70
C VAL A 81 2.01 14.74 9.91
N ILE A 82 1.65 15.18 11.12
CA ILE A 82 2.15 14.58 12.37
C ILE A 82 1.75 13.10 12.47
N GLN A 83 0.48 12.77 12.18
CA GLN A 83 0.01 11.39 12.24
C GLN A 83 0.67 10.52 11.15
N ALA A 84 0.90 11.05 9.94
CA ALA A 84 1.61 10.35 8.87
C ALA A 84 3.06 10.04 9.26
N ASP A 85 3.81 11.04 9.77
CA ASP A 85 5.20 10.85 10.21
C ASP A 85 5.28 9.81 11.35
N GLN A 86 4.36 9.88 12.31
CA GLN A 86 4.31 8.92 13.41
C GLN A 86 3.95 7.50 12.94
N PHE A 87 3.05 7.37 11.97
CA PHE A 87 2.72 6.07 11.39
C PHE A 87 3.93 5.47 10.66
N ILE A 88 4.67 6.26 9.89
CA ILE A 88 5.92 5.86 9.24
C ILE A 88 6.92 5.33 10.27
N ASP A 89 7.15 6.08 11.35
CA ASP A 89 8.08 5.68 12.41
C ASP A 89 7.67 4.36 13.08
N VAL A 90 6.36 4.17 13.33
CA VAL A 90 5.84 2.92 13.92
C VAL A 90 5.99 1.74 12.97
N LEU A 91 5.73 1.92 11.67
CA LEU A 91 5.94 0.87 10.67
C LEU A 91 7.40 0.41 10.65
N GLN A 92 8.35 1.33 10.68
CA GLN A 92 9.78 1.00 10.73
C GLN A 92 10.19 0.29 12.02
N GLN A 93 9.57 0.61 13.16
CA GLN A 93 9.79 -0.13 14.40
C GLN A 93 9.31 -1.59 14.30
N GLY A 94 8.22 -1.86 13.59
CA GLY A 94 7.66 -3.20 13.44
C GLY A 94 8.31 -4.03 12.33
N PHE A 95 8.65 -3.40 11.21
CA PHE A 95 9.10 -4.10 10.00
C PHE A 95 10.59 -3.92 9.70
N GLY A 96 11.22 -2.88 10.23
CA GLY A 96 12.63 -2.53 10.03
C GLY A 96 12.81 -1.19 9.32
N ASP A 97 14.03 -0.65 9.36
CA ASP A 97 14.37 0.64 8.76
C ASP A 97 14.08 0.64 7.26
N GLY A 98 13.31 1.62 6.80
CA GLY A 98 12.89 1.75 5.41
C GLY A 98 11.87 0.69 4.93
N ASP A 99 11.39 -0.17 5.81
CA ASP A 99 10.33 -1.15 5.52
C ASP A 99 9.00 -0.72 6.14
N TYR A 100 7.93 -0.80 5.36
CA TYR A 100 6.58 -0.35 5.72
C TYR A 100 5.55 -1.49 5.66
N GLY A 101 6.03 -2.75 5.67
CA GLY A 101 5.22 -3.95 5.53
C GLY A 101 5.26 -4.54 4.11
N ASP A 102 4.72 -5.74 3.97
CA ASP A 102 4.66 -6.41 2.68
C ASP A 102 3.50 -5.86 1.85
N LEU A 103 2.34 -5.62 2.48
CA LEU A 103 1.11 -5.18 1.86
C LEU A 103 1.03 -3.64 1.85
N PHE A 104 0.00 -3.08 1.19
CA PHE A 104 -0.28 -1.64 1.28
C PHE A 104 -0.33 -1.19 2.74
N PRO A 105 0.39 -0.12 3.12
CA PRO A 105 0.09 0.61 4.35
C PRO A 105 -1.30 1.23 4.26
N VAL A 106 -2.02 1.28 5.39
CA VAL A 106 -3.44 1.65 5.39
C VAL A 106 -3.72 2.82 6.31
N LEU A 107 -4.46 3.80 5.81
CA LEU A 107 -5.08 4.84 6.60
C LEU A 107 -6.53 4.45 6.90
N ASP A 108 -6.82 4.20 8.16
CA ASP A 108 -8.14 3.81 8.64
C ASP A 108 -8.92 5.05 9.12
N VAL A 109 -9.99 5.40 8.40
CA VAL A 109 -10.79 6.61 8.63
C VAL A 109 -12.26 6.24 8.88
N GLU A 110 -12.63 6.26 10.16
CA GLU A 110 -13.98 5.94 10.64
C GLU A 110 -14.56 7.03 11.56
N THR A 111 -13.77 8.06 11.82
CA THR A 111 -14.14 9.18 12.68
C THR A 111 -13.78 10.52 12.03
N PRO A 112 -14.42 11.63 12.44
CA PRO A 112 -15.52 11.75 13.39
C PRO A 112 -16.89 11.36 12.81
N THR A 113 -17.76 10.78 13.61
CA THR A 113 -19.14 10.42 13.19
C THR A 113 -20.18 11.48 13.53
N ASP A 114 -19.82 12.50 14.29
CA ASP A 114 -20.67 13.60 14.73
C ASP A 114 -20.74 14.77 13.72
N LYS A 115 -20.13 14.61 12.53
CA LYS A 115 -20.00 15.67 11.51
C LYS A 115 -19.33 16.97 12.02
N SER A 116 -18.45 16.87 12.99
CA SER A 116 -17.64 18.02 13.44
C SER A 116 -16.69 18.56 12.35
N LEU A 117 -16.47 17.78 11.29
CA LEU A 117 -15.84 18.21 10.04
C LEU A 117 -16.87 18.27 8.92
N THR A 118 -16.67 19.18 7.98
CA THR A 118 -17.33 19.12 6.67
C THR A 118 -16.66 18.05 5.79
N THR A 119 -17.36 17.57 4.77
CA THR A 119 -16.81 16.65 3.77
C THR A 119 -15.50 17.17 3.17
N THR A 120 -15.44 18.45 2.83
CA THR A 120 -14.23 19.09 2.28
C THR A 120 -13.07 19.11 3.28
N GLU A 121 -13.33 19.43 4.54
CA GLU A 121 -12.30 19.43 5.59
C GLU A 121 -11.74 18.01 5.80
N LEU A 122 -12.61 17.00 5.87
CA LEU A 122 -12.21 15.60 6.02
C LEU A 122 -11.38 15.12 4.83
N VAL A 123 -11.85 15.33 3.59
CA VAL A 123 -11.14 14.92 2.38
C VAL A 123 -9.78 15.61 2.26
N ASN A 124 -9.69 16.92 2.55
CA ASN A 124 -8.42 17.62 2.53
C ASN A 124 -7.45 17.09 3.59
N TRP A 125 -7.94 16.67 4.76
CA TRP A 125 -7.11 16.06 5.80
C TRP A 125 -6.55 14.70 5.34
N ILE A 126 -7.41 13.85 4.73
CA ILE A 126 -6.99 12.55 4.19
C ILE A 126 -5.96 12.74 3.06
N ASP A 127 -6.21 13.66 2.12
CA ASP A 127 -5.26 14.01 1.06
C ASP A 127 -3.92 14.47 1.63
N ARG A 128 -3.93 15.31 2.67
CA ARG A 128 -2.70 15.82 3.30
C ARG A 128 -1.90 14.71 3.96
N PHE A 129 -2.58 13.75 4.62
CA PHE A 129 -1.93 12.57 5.19
C PHE A 129 -1.32 11.69 4.08
N ARG A 130 -2.11 11.39 3.02
CA ARG A 130 -1.67 10.60 1.87
C ARG A 130 -0.44 11.20 1.23
N ASP A 131 -0.48 12.48 0.86
CA ASP A 131 0.62 13.16 0.19
C ASP A 131 1.90 13.07 1.03
N ARG A 132 1.80 13.32 2.35
CA ARG A 132 2.95 13.21 3.25
C ARG A 132 3.50 11.81 3.32
N PHE A 133 2.63 10.81 3.45
CA PHE A 133 3.01 9.41 3.57
C PHE A 133 3.69 8.91 2.27
N GLU A 134 3.05 9.10 1.11
CA GLU A 134 3.56 8.64 -0.19
C GLU A 134 4.84 9.36 -0.60
N GLU A 135 4.98 10.67 -0.30
CA GLU A 135 6.22 11.43 -0.52
C GLU A 135 7.40 10.84 0.26
N LYS A 136 7.17 10.47 1.52
CA LYS A 136 8.23 9.99 2.41
C LYS A 136 8.62 8.53 2.17
N THR A 137 7.63 7.70 1.90
CA THR A 137 7.82 6.24 1.82
C THR A 137 7.96 5.72 0.40
N ARG A 138 7.45 6.48 -0.57
CA ARG A 138 7.26 6.04 -1.96
C ARG A 138 6.35 4.80 -2.07
N ARG A 139 5.58 4.48 -1.02
CA ARG A 139 4.57 3.44 -0.98
C ARG A 139 3.20 4.05 -1.19
N ARG A 140 2.41 3.39 -1.98
CA ARG A 140 1.00 3.73 -2.18
C ARG A 140 0.23 3.49 -0.89
N LEU A 141 -0.63 4.44 -0.48
CA LEU A 141 -1.45 4.36 0.72
C LEU A 141 -2.86 3.86 0.36
N MET A 142 -3.33 2.82 1.03
CA MET A 142 -4.71 2.34 0.91
C MET A 142 -5.61 3.05 1.94
N LEU A 143 -6.83 3.39 1.55
CA LEU A 143 -7.84 3.94 2.46
C LEU A 143 -8.76 2.81 2.95
N TYR A 144 -8.83 2.61 4.27
CA TYR A 144 -9.91 1.83 4.90
C TYR A 144 -10.99 2.78 5.40
N THR A 145 -12.24 2.43 5.11
CA THR A 145 -13.41 3.13 5.65
C THR A 145 -14.69 2.31 5.51
N GLY A 146 -15.69 2.60 6.33
CA GLY A 146 -17.00 1.95 6.27
C GLY A 146 -17.92 2.54 5.19
N LEU A 147 -18.73 1.69 4.56
CA LEU A 147 -19.77 2.15 3.62
C LEU A 147 -20.67 3.22 4.25
N PHE A 148 -21.05 3.04 5.54
CA PHE A 148 -21.83 4.02 6.28
C PHE A 148 -21.09 5.36 6.39
N PHE A 149 -19.79 5.34 6.66
CA PHE A 149 -19.00 6.55 6.85
C PHE A 149 -18.83 7.33 5.55
N ILE A 150 -18.65 6.64 4.41
CA ILE A 150 -18.64 7.27 3.09
C ILE A 150 -19.96 8.02 2.85
N GLY A 151 -21.10 7.37 3.11
CA GLY A 151 -22.43 8.00 2.97
C GLY A 151 -22.67 9.15 3.96
N LEU A 152 -22.09 9.07 5.17
CA LEU A 152 -22.16 10.14 6.17
C LEU A 152 -21.49 11.44 5.68
N TYR A 153 -20.45 11.33 4.85
CA TYR A 153 -19.67 12.43 4.29
C TYR A 153 -19.88 12.61 2.79
N ASP A 154 -21.15 12.60 2.34
CA ASP A 154 -21.59 12.95 0.98
C ASP A 154 -20.85 12.20 -0.12
N ASP A 155 -20.61 10.90 0.07
CA ASP A 155 -19.80 10.04 -0.78
C ASP A 155 -18.36 10.56 -1.01
N PHE A 156 -17.80 11.33 -0.07
CA PHE A 156 -16.51 12.02 -0.20
C PHE A 156 -16.42 12.93 -1.43
N LYS A 157 -17.57 13.40 -1.92
CA LYS A 157 -17.64 14.29 -3.07
C LYS A 157 -17.35 15.73 -2.66
N VAL A 158 -16.30 16.30 -3.22
CA VAL A 158 -15.92 17.70 -2.97
C VAL A 158 -16.43 18.58 -4.11
N PRO A 159 -17.17 19.67 -3.83
CA PRO A 159 -17.63 20.60 -4.86
C PRO A 159 -16.47 21.11 -5.72
N GLY A 160 -16.64 21.05 -7.05
CA GLY A 160 -15.63 21.47 -8.04
C GLY A 160 -14.44 20.51 -8.22
N LYS A 161 -14.24 19.50 -7.34
CA LYS A 161 -13.15 18.53 -7.44
C LYS A 161 -13.62 17.10 -7.75
N GLY A 162 -14.92 16.79 -7.57
CA GLY A 162 -15.45 15.44 -7.75
C GLY A 162 -15.08 14.51 -6.59
N TYR A 163 -14.40 13.41 -6.85
CA TYR A 163 -14.04 12.37 -5.90
C TYR A 163 -12.51 12.26 -5.75
N PRO A 164 -11.84 13.15 -5.01
CA PRO A 164 -10.37 13.21 -4.98
C PRO A 164 -9.70 11.96 -4.42
N LEU A 165 -10.41 11.19 -3.56
CA LEU A 165 -9.86 9.99 -2.94
C LEU A 165 -10.02 8.72 -3.79
N SER A 166 -10.77 8.79 -4.91
CA SER A 166 -11.15 7.59 -5.68
C SER A 166 -10.01 6.93 -6.45
N ASP A 167 -8.83 7.53 -6.48
CA ASP A 167 -7.59 6.96 -7.01
C ASP A 167 -6.81 6.13 -5.98
N MET A 168 -7.14 6.25 -4.68
CA MET A 168 -6.56 5.39 -3.65
C MET A 168 -7.10 3.96 -3.76
N PRO A 169 -6.28 2.91 -3.51
CA PRO A 169 -6.81 1.59 -3.25
C PRO A 169 -7.82 1.65 -2.08
N LEU A 170 -8.94 0.93 -2.21
CA LEU A 170 -10.01 0.96 -1.21
C LEU A 170 -10.10 -0.35 -0.44
N TRP A 171 -10.01 -0.26 0.88
CA TRP A 171 -10.46 -1.30 1.80
C TRP A 171 -11.81 -0.87 2.39
N ILE A 172 -12.89 -1.49 1.93
CA ILE A 172 -14.25 -1.13 2.35
C ILE A 172 -14.77 -2.05 3.43
N ALA A 173 -15.26 -1.50 4.54
CA ALA A 173 -16.04 -2.23 5.51
C ALA A 173 -17.53 -2.19 5.14
N MET A 174 -18.07 -3.36 4.84
CA MET A 174 -19.50 -3.57 4.65
C MET A 174 -19.86 -4.98 5.10
N TYR A 175 -20.45 -5.06 6.28
CA TYR A 175 -20.76 -6.33 6.91
C TYR A 175 -22.00 -6.98 6.30
N THR A 176 -21.92 -8.27 6.12
CA THR A 176 -23.02 -9.09 5.61
C THR A 176 -23.63 -9.89 6.74
N ARG A 177 -24.98 -9.80 6.88
CA ARG A 177 -25.71 -10.59 7.86
C ARG A 177 -25.88 -12.07 7.44
N ILE A 178 -25.66 -12.36 6.17
CA ILE A 178 -25.80 -13.70 5.59
C ILE A 178 -24.51 -14.05 4.86
N PRO A 179 -23.50 -14.62 5.54
CA PRO A 179 -22.19 -14.91 4.94
C PRO A 179 -22.23 -15.82 3.69
N SER A 180 -23.25 -16.68 3.59
CA SER A 180 -23.47 -17.56 2.44
C SER A 180 -24.00 -16.84 1.19
N ASN A 181 -24.55 -15.62 1.35
CA ASN A 181 -25.02 -14.77 0.25
C ASN A 181 -24.74 -13.30 0.57
N PRO A 182 -23.46 -12.87 0.56
CA PRO A 182 -23.10 -11.53 0.92
C PRO A 182 -23.62 -10.53 -0.13
N ARG A 183 -24.17 -9.42 0.35
CA ARG A 183 -24.53 -8.31 -0.51
C ARG A 183 -23.26 -7.58 -0.95
N ILE A 184 -23.02 -7.52 -2.26
CA ILE A 184 -21.84 -6.87 -2.84
C ILE A 184 -21.85 -5.36 -2.51
N PRO A 185 -20.72 -4.78 -2.09
CA PRO A 185 -20.61 -3.33 -1.89
C PRO A 185 -21.00 -2.55 -3.15
N PRO A 186 -21.84 -1.51 -3.04
CA PRO A 186 -22.21 -0.67 -4.18
C PRO A 186 -21.04 0.17 -4.65
N ASN A 187 -21.11 0.69 -5.88
CA ASN A 187 -20.20 1.77 -6.29
C ASN A 187 -20.51 3.01 -5.43
N VAL A 188 -19.48 3.57 -4.81
CA VAL A 188 -19.60 4.67 -3.84
C VAL A 188 -18.31 5.49 -3.83
N GLY A 189 -18.36 6.78 -3.49
CA GLY A 189 -17.17 7.62 -3.33
C GLY A 189 -16.31 7.76 -4.59
N GLY A 190 -16.88 7.48 -5.77
CA GLY A 190 -16.14 7.42 -7.04
C GLY A 190 -15.47 6.06 -7.32
N TRP A 191 -15.36 5.18 -6.34
CA TRP A 191 -14.82 3.83 -6.53
C TRP A 191 -15.80 2.91 -7.24
N LYS A 192 -15.27 2.10 -8.15
CA LYS A 192 -16.00 1.05 -8.88
C LYS A 192 -15.56 -0.36 -8.48
N ARG A 193 -14.48 -0.45 -7.72
CA ARG A 193 -13.88 -1.69 -7.24
C ARG A 193 -13.34 -1.47 -5.83
N TRP A 194 -13.38 -2.52 -5.02
CA TRP A 194 -12.61 -2.61 -3.79
C TRP A 194 -11.28 -3.35 -4.04
N THR A 195 -10.27 -3.03 -3.26
CA THR A 195 -9.02 -3.78 -3.17
C THR A 195 -9.11 -4.83 -2.08
N VAL A 196 -9.69 -4.44 -0.93
CA VAL A 196 -10.02 -5.33 0.18
C VAL A 196 -11.46 -5.06 0.61
N TRP A 197 -12.19 -6.11 0.98
CA TRP A 197 -13.54 -6.01 1.53
C TRP A 197 -13.60 -6.70 2.90
N GLN A 198 -13.72 -5.92 3.98
CA GLN A 198 -14.04 -6.42 5.31
C GLN A 198 -15.53 -6.72 5.35
N PHE A 199 -15.86 -8.01 5.34
CA PHE A 199 -17.23 -8.45 5.17
C PHE A 199 -17.93 -8.83 6.49
N THR A 200 -17.17 -8.92 7.59
CA THR A 200 -17.70 -9.20 8.95
C THR A 200 -16.71 -8.78 10.02
N ASP A 201 -17.23 -8.35 11.16
CA ASP A 201 -16.55 -8.10 12.44
C ASP A 201 -16.91 -9.19 13.49
N GLU A 202 -17.75 -10.17 13.12
CA GLU A 202 -18.18 -11.29 13.96
C GLU A 202 -17.66 -12.64 13.44
N GLY A 203 -16.51 -12.62 12.77
CA GLY A 203 -15.95 -13.80 12.14
C GLY A 203 -15.42 -14.84 13.12
N LYS A 204 -15.20 -16.06 12.57
CA LYS A 204 -14.52 -17.17 13.26
C LYS A 204 -13.43 -17.69 12.37
N LEU A 205 -12.23 -17.78 12.88
CA LEU A 205 -11.07 -18.27 12.14
C LEU A 205 -10.17 -19.06 13.10
N ASP A 206 -9.77 -20.25 12.69
CA ASP A 206 -8.84 -21.05 13.45
C ASP A 206 -7.49 -20.33 13.59
N GLY A 207 -7.02 -20.21 14.80
CA GLY A 207 -5.78 -19.50 15.13
C GLY A 207 -5.98 -18.13 15.74
N VAL A 208 -7.23 -17.68 15.94
CA VAL A 208 -7.55 -16.47 16.68
C VAL A 208 -8.89 -16.61 17.42
N GLY A 209 -9.00 -16.04 18.62
CA GLY A 209 -10.22 -16.00 19.38
C GLY A 209 -11.33 -15.20 18.69
N SER A 210 -12.55 -15.74 18.71
CA SER A 210 -13.72 -15.06 18.13
C SER A 210 -14.29 -14.00 19.10
N PRO A 211 -14.92 -12.94 18.59
CA PRO A 211 -15.03 -12.57 17.17
C PRO A 211 -13.73 -12.02 16.59
N VAL A 212 -13.58 -12.08 15.27
CA VAL A 212 -12.46 -11.50 14.52
C VAL A 212 -12.93 -10.91 13.20
N ASP A 213 -12.31 -9.82 12.80
CA ASP A 213 -12.55 -9.17 11.51
C ASP A 213 -12.00 -10.01 10.37
N LEU A 214 -12.82 -10.23 9.34
CA LEU A 214 -12.45 -11.06 8.19
C LEU A 214 -12.61 -10.31 6.87
N ASN A 215 -11.66 -10.55 5.96
CA ASN A 215 -11.48 -9.79 4.74
C ASN A 215 -11.31 -10.69 3.51
N TRP A 216 -11.90 -10.25 2.39
CA TRP A 216 -11.56 -10.72 1.05
C TRP A 216 -10.60 -9.73 0.40
N GLY A 217 -9.55 -10.25 -0.24
CA GLY A 217 -8.58 -9.48 -1.02
C GLY A 217 -8.66 -9.79 -2.52
N PRO A 218 -7.70 -9.30 -3.32
CA PRO A 218 -7.62 -9.57 -4.76
C PRO A 218 -7.37 -11.06 -5.06
N ASN A 219 -7.40 -11.44 -6.35
CA ASN A 219 -7.20 -12.82 -6.78
C ASN A 219 -5.76 -13.35 -6.60
N SER A 220 -4.81 -12.46 -6.44
CA SER A 220 -3.41 -12.75 -6.10
C SER A 220 -2.97 -11.82 -4.99
N ILE A 221 -2.12 -12.31 -4.10
CA ILE A 221 -1.49 -11.48 -3.06
C ILE A 221 -0.64 -10.35 -3.67
N ASP A 222 -0.14 -10.52 -4.90
CA ASP A 222 0.60 -9.48 -5.61
C ASP A 222 -0.19 -8.17 -5.69
N GLY A 223 -1.53 -8.25 -5.85
CA GLY A 223 -2.38 -7.06 -5.87
C GLY A 223 -2.50 -6.29 -4.55
N LEU A 224 -1.83 -6.76 -3.48
CA LEU A 224 -1.67 -6.05 -2.20
C LEU A 224 -0.22 -5.67 -1.92
N MET A 225 0.74 -6.11 -2.75
CA MET A 225 2.17 -5.96 -2.53
C MET A 225 2.80 -5.03 -3.59
N PRO A 226 3.86 -4.29 -3.26
CA PRO A 226 4.62 -3.60 -4.29
C PRO A 226 5.30 -4.61 -5.21
N PRO A 227 5.57 -4.25 -6.47
CA PRO A 227 6.34 -5.11 -7.37
C PRO A 227 7.68 -5.51 -6.76
N SER A 228 8.16 -6.70 -7.11
CA SER A 228 9.50 -7.15 -6.73
C SER A 228 10.56 -6.26 -7.35
N ALA A 229 11.72 -6.13 -6.70
CA ALA A 229 12.86 -5.45 -7.27
C ALA A 229 13.27 -6.10 -8.60
N VAL A 230 13.64 -5.27 -9.57
CA VAL A 230 14.06 -5.74 -10.90
C VAL A 230 15.34 -6.55 -10.77
N THR A 231 15.42 -7.68 -11.47
CA THR A 231 16.60 -8.55 -11.41
C THR A 231 17.34 -8.62 -12.75
N GLY A 232 18.62 -9.01 -12.70
CA GLY A 232 19.44 -9.22 -13.89
C GLY A 232 19.72 -7.94 -14.66
N LEU A 233 19.71 -6.78 -13.99
CA LEU A 233 20.09 -5.51 -14.57
C LEU A 233 21.55 -5.58 -15.05
N TYR A 234 21.76 -5.27 -16.31
CA TYR A 234 23.06 -5.17 -16.94
C TYR A 234 23.06 -4.04 -17.96
N ALA A 235 24.14 -3.27 -18.00
CA ALA A 235 24.28 -2.19 -18.98
C ALA A 235 25.69 -2.16 -19.57
N TYR A 236 25.80 -1.61 -20.80
CA TYR A 236 27.09 -1.36 -21.47
C TYR A 236 26.98 -0.16 -22.38
N ILE A 237 28.16 0.44 -22.69
CA ILE A 237 28.28 1.58 -23.62
C ILE A 237 28.75 1.08 -24.98
N SER A 238 28.12 1.57 -26.05
CA SER A 238 28.60 1.41 -27.41
C SER A 238 28.41 2.72 -28.19
N GLY A 239 29.53 3.36 -28.53
CA GLY A 239 29.52 4.70 -29.10
C GLY A 239 28.84 5.72 -28.19
N ASN A 240 27.87 6.47 -28.71
CA ASN A 240 27.13 7.48 -27.96
C ASN A 240 25.87 6.91 -27.28
N LYS A 241 25.75 5.59 -27.11
CA LYS A 241 24.56 4.94 -26.55
C LYS A 241 24.90 4.09 -25.36
N ILE A 242 23.97 4.06 -24.38
CA ILE A 242 23.94 3.13 -23.24
C ILE A 242 22.86 2.11 -23.56
N PHE A 243 23.23 0.84 -23.56
CA PHE A 243 22.32 -0.30 -23.70
C PHE A 243 22.05 -0.86 -22.30
N VAL A 244 20.79 -0.93 -21.92
CA VAL A 244 20.33 -1.42 -20.60
C VAL A 244 19.42 -2.60 -20.81
N ASN A 245 19.65 -3.69 -20.08
CA ASN A 245 18.87 -4.92 -20.15
C ASN A 245 18.54 -5.40 -18.74
N TRP A 246 17.41 -6.09 -18.57
CA TRP A 246 16.97 -6.69 -17.30
C TRP A 246 16.09 -7.91 -17.54
N ARG A 247 15.77 -8.65 -16.48
CA ARG A 247 14.76 -9.72 -16.53
C ARG A 247 13.40 -9.13 -16.21
N ALA A 248 12.38 -9.53 -17.00
CA ALA A 248 11.02 -9.10 -16.73
C ALA A 248 10.51 -9.67 -15.40
N ASN A 249 9.85 -8.81 -14.64
CA ASN A 249 9.06 -9.20 -13.49
C ASN A 249 7.83 -10.03 -13.94
N LYS A 250 7.22 -10.77 -13.00
CA LYS A 250 6.16 -11.76 -13.31
C LYS A 250 4.81 -11.43 -12.70
N GLU A 251 4.72 -10.41 -11.85
CA GLU A 251 3.51 -9.99 -11.17
C GLU A 251 2.40 -9.66 -12.19
N ASP A 252 1.20 -10.14 -11.94
CA ASP A 252 0.06 -10.00 -12.87
C ASP A 252 -0.40 -8.54 -13.00
N ASP A 253 -0.24 -7.76 -11.98
CA ASP A 253 -0.59 -6.35 -11.88
C ASP A 253 0.55 -5.39 -12.27
N LEU A 254 1.73 -5.90 -12.64
CA LEU A 254 2.84 -5.08 -13.14
C LEU A 254 2.39 -4.19 -14.29
N ASN A 255 2.68 -2.90 -14.23
CA ASN A 255 2.38 -1.93 -15.27
C ASN A 255 3.60 -1.57 -16.12
N GLY A 256 4.79 -1.42 -15.49
CA GLY A 256 5.98 -1.06 -16.25
C GLY A 256 7.24 -0.84 -15.42
N TYR A 257 8.18 -0.15 -16.03
CA TYR A 257 9.50 0.16 -15.46
C TYR A 257 9.87 1.62 -15.69
N ASN A 258 10.47 2.25 -14.68
CA ASN A 258 11.17 3.52 -14.83
C ASN A 258 12.67 3.29 -14.82
N VAL A 259 13.39 3.91 -15.75
CA VAL A 259 14.86 3.82 -15.86
C VAL A 259 15.47 5.20 -15.65
N PHE A 260 16.61 5.23 -14.96
CA PHE A 260 17.32 6.45 -14.59
C PHE A 260 18.81 6.33 -14.91
N VAL A 261 19.44 7.47 -15.18
CA VAL A 261 20.88 7.64 -15.38
C VAL A 261 21.37 8.70 -14.40
N ASN A 262 22.23 8.34 -13.46
CA ASN A 262 22.68 9.23 -12.36
C ASN A 262 21.47 9.92 -11.69
N ASP A 263 20.45 9.13 -11.34
CA ASP A 263 19.17 9.55 -10.76
C ASP A 263 18.29 10.47 -11.61
N ASN A 264 18.74 10.81 -12.84
CA ASN A 264 17.92 11.54 -13.78
C ASN A 264 17.05 10.58 -14.60
N TYR A 265 15.76 10.90 -14.69
CA TYR A 265 14.79 10.09 -15.43
C TYR A 265 15.17 9.92 -16.90
N ALA A 266 15.27 8.68 -17.34
CA ALA A 266 15.61 8.33 -18.74
C ALA A 266 14.39 7.90 -19.56
N GLY A 267 13.42 7.25 -18.94
CA GLY A 267 12.18 6.83 -19.61
C GLY A 267 11.36 5.82 -18.84
N THR A 268 10.08 5.72 -19.19
CA THR A 268 9.15 4.69 -18.73
C THR A 268 8.92 3.66 -19.83
N LEU A 269 8.87 2.40 -19.47
CA LEU A 269 8.72 1.27 -20.39
C LEU A 269 7.59 0.35 -19.96
N PRO A 270 6.87 -0.28 -20.91
CA PRO A 270 5.76 -1.16 -20.59
C PRO A 270 6.22 -2.47 -19.93
N ARG A 271 5.29 -3.15 -19.23
CA ARG A 271 5.53 -4.37 -18.44
C ARG A 271 6.31 -5.50 -19.17
N LYS A 272 6.22 -5.59 -20.48
CA LYS A 272 6.90 -6.61 -21.29
C LYS A 272 8.30 -6.22 -21.74
N ALA A 273 8.74 -4.98 -21.45
CA ALA A 273 10.06 -4.52 -21.85
C ALA A 273 11.15 -5.20 -20.99
N THR A 274 12.26 -5.54 -21.66
CA THR A 274 13.45 -6.11 -21.01
C THR A 274 14.71 -5.36 -21.41
N LYS A 275 14.58 -4.25 -22.17
CA LYS A 275 15.70 -3.43 -22.62
C LYS A 275 15.28 -2.02 -22.98
N ILE A 276 16.25 -1.10 -22.88
CA ILE A 276 16.18 0.26 -23.43
C ILE A 276 17.54 0.66 -24.00
N VAL A 277 17.53 1.53 -25.01
CA VAL A 277 18.73 2.18 -25.55
C VAL A 277 18.64 3.67 -25.28
N ILE A 278 19.59 4.21 -24.56
CA ILE A 278 19.63 5.61 -24.08
C ILE A 278 20.73 6.35 -24.81
N ASP A 279 20.44 7.54 -25.33
CA ASP A 279 21.45 8.42 -25.92
C ASP A 279 22.20 9.17 -24.79
N LYS A 280 23.53 9.05 -24.77
CA LYS A 280 24.40 9.68 -23.75
C LYS A 280 24.29 11.22 -23.77
N SER A 281 24.02 11.80 -24.91
CA SER A 281 23.93 13.28 -25.08
C SER A 281 22.77 13.90 -24.28
N ARG A 282 21.81 13.09 -23.84
CA ARG A 282 20.69 13.55 -23.01
C ARG A 282 21.09 13.83 -21.55
N PHE A 283 22.30 13.42 -21.16
CA PHE A 283 22.73 13.47 -19.75
C PHE A 283 24.12 14.09 -19.64
N TYR A 284 24.36 14.78 -18.53
CA TYR A 284 25.71 15.22 -18.18
C TYR A 284 26.49 14.02 -17.61
N LEU A 285 27.42 13.49 -18.42
CA LEU A 285 28.21 12.29 -18.11
C LEU A 285 29.72 12.59 -18.24
N PRO A 286 30.36 13.14 -17.21
CA PRO A 286 31.78 13.49 -17.26
C PRO A 286 32.66 12.27 -17.56
N LYS A 287 33.63 12.43 -18.44
CA LYS A 287 34.60 11.37 -18.75
C LYS A 287 35.36 10.92 -17.51
N GLY A 288 35.58 9.62 -17.38
CA GLY A 288 36.29 9.03 -16.24
C GLY A 288 35.48 8.99 -14.94
N LYS A 289 34.19 9.37 -14.93
CA LYS A 289 33.29 9.19 -13.80
C LYS A 289 32.35 8.04 -14.08
N PRO A 290 32.10 7.15 -13.09
CA PRO A 290 31.16 6.06 -13.28
C PRO A 290 29.75 6.59 -13.55
N ILE A 291 28.98 5.82 -14.33
CA ILE A 291 27.58 6.13 -14.63
C ILE A 291 26.72 5.11 -13.88
N LYS A 292 25.84 5.62 -13.02
CA LYS A 292 24.84 4.80 -12.32
C LYS A 292 23.61 4.66 -13.21
N ILE A 293 23.26 3.41 -13.53
CA ILE A 293 21.99 3.06 -14.14
C ILE A 293 21.11 2.47 -13.04
N SER A 294 19.91 2.99 -12.87
CA SER A 294 18.96 2.40 -11.93
C SER A 294 17.58 2.17 -12.58
N ILE A 295 16.89 1.14 -12.10
CA ILE A 295 15.59 0.75 -12.61
C ILE A 295 14.68 0.37 -11.45
N GLU A 296 13.41 0.75 -11.55
CA GLU A 296 12.34 0.34 -10.64
C GLU A 296 11.15 -0.19 -11.43
N ALA A 297 10.47 -1.18 -10.89
CA ALA A 297 9.18 -1.64 -11.38
C ALA A 297 8.05 -0.83 -10.74
N PHE A 298 6.90 -0.72 -11.43
CA PHE A 298 5.67 -0.15 -10.86
C PHE A 298 4.44 -0.92 -11.35
N ASP A 299 3.42 -0.99 -10.51
CA ASP A 299 2.18 -1.70 -10.76
C ASP A 299 1.06 -0.79 -11.30
N ILE A 300 -0.13 -1.37 -11.48
CA ILE A 300 -1.31 -0.65 -11.99
C ILE A 300 -1.90 0.34 -10.97
N THR A 301 -1.53 0.24 -9.70
CA THR A 301 -1.95 1.18 -8.64
C THR A 301 -1.00 2.38 -8.53
N GLY A 302 0.19 2.25 -9.12
CA GLY A 302 1.28 3.23 -9.04
C GLY A 302 2.21 2.99 -7.84
N ASP A 303 2.13 1.83 -7.17
CA ASP A 303 3.14 1.44 -6.17
C ASP A 303 4.44 1.02 -6.87
N PHE A 304 5.58 1.31 -6.25
CA PHE A 304 6.90 1.05 -6.81
C PHE A 304 7.58 -0.09 -6.05
N SER A 305 8.46 -0.82 -6.75
CA SER A 305 9.36 -1.76 -6.07
C SER A 305 10.08 -1.06 -4.90
N LYS A 306 10.19 -1.76 -3.77
CA LYS A 306 10.77 -1.21 -2.52
C LYS A 306 12.14 -0.56 -2.76
N GLU A 307 12.93 -1.14 -3.68
CA GLU A 307 14.26 -0.69 -4.03
C GLU A 307 14.39 -0.49 -5.54
N ARG A 308 15.24 0.45 -5.92
CA ARG A 308 15.79 0.55 -7.27
C ARG A 308 16.96 -0.40 -7.40
N THR A 309 16.92 -1.27 -8.40
CA THR A 309 18.09 -2.06 -8.76
C THR A 309 19.09 -1.17 -9.48
N GLU A 310 20.37 -1.24 -9.10
CA GLU A 310 21.42 -0.39 -9.62
C GLU A 310 22.51 -1.19 -10.34
N TYR A 311 23.11 -0.58 -11.36
CA TYR A 311 24.27 -1.08 -12.10
C TYR A 311 25.25 0.08 -12.38
N ILE A 312 26.51 -0.11 -12.04
CA ILE A 312 27.53 0.91 -12.24
C ILE A 312 28.32 0.61 -13.51
N LEU A 313 28.38 1.57 -14.43
CA LEU A 313 29.14 1.52 -15.66
C LEU A 313 30.43 2.32 -15.54
N ASP A 314 31.54 1.74 -16.02
CA ASP A 314 32.77 2.49 -16.24
C ASP A 314 32.63 3.39 -17.48
N ASN A 315 32.94 4.67 -17.33
CA ASN A 315 32.89 5.67 -18.41
C ASN A 315 34.31 6.07 -18.85
N ASN A 316 35.13 5.07 -19.21
CA ASN A 316 36.56 5.26 -19.54
C ASN A 316 36.85 5.64 -21.01
N GLY A 317 35.78 5.79 -21.83
CA GLY A 317 35.99 6.00 -23.25
C GLY A 317 35.16 7.07 -23.90
#